data_898731ae829affd4adc3231fd035b879
#
_entry.id   898731ae829affd4adc3231fd035b879
#
_cell.length_a   1.000
_cell.length_b   1.000
_cell.length_c   1.000
_cell.angle_alpha   90.00
_cell.angle_beta   90.00
_cell.angle_gamma   90.00
#
_symmetry.space_group_name_H-M   'P 1'
#
loop_
_entity.id
_entity.type
_entity.pdbx_description
1 polymer ?
#
loop_
_entity_poly.entity_id
_entity_poly.type
_entity_poly.pdbx_seq_one_letter_code
_entity_poly.pdbx_strand_id
1 'polypeptide(L)'
;MGRKKRMSEEQPQIPIIIRPSDNPASRSGLFRLLVIPFAIYCLWMILTALFEGDHRLFLNADPRGIIVYTVFACIITGMILPVYCIRESFITGAVNMFQIGFWPVRRTFYACFLTTFFGYMAMVLFSPFGTDQSAFGYAFLLLLPTAIASVMVCWVLLGTHVQALVRGGGTVLSIAAGSLITAWLFCITSIVHSPPVHLQPALVGFLVLGLAAAVFFFAVRDIYAASIFVTFGLTFVMADRIGVSGTQAAMPAVYGSALLVVITLIGIHLYFVRNFRTVKLPA
;
A
#
# COMPACT_ATOMS: atom_id res chain seq x y z
N MET A 1 -38.42 37.77 29.66
CA MET A 1 -37.89 36.92 28.55
C MET A 1 -36.45 36.59 28.81
N GLY A 2 -36.20 35.47 29.47
CA GLY A 2 -34.85 35.06 29.92
C GLY A 2 -34.16 34.19 28.88
N ARG A 3 -33.05 34.64 28.34
CA ARG A 3 -32.16 33.90 27.40
C ARG A 3 -31.36 32.88 28.21
N LYS A 4 -31.74 31.60 28.21
CA LYS A 4 -30.93 30.48 28.69
C LYS A 4 -29.65 30.36 27.84
N LYS A 5 -28.51 30.80 28.41
CA LYS A 5 -27.20 30.48 27.93
C LYS A 5 -26.99 28.96 28.04
N ARG A 6 -27.01 28.25 26.94
CA ARG A 6 -26.52 26.86 26.90
C ARG A 6 -25.02 26.92 27.11
N MET A 7 -24.57 26.54 28.30
CA MET A 7 -23.19 26.17 28.56
C MET A 7 -22.95 24.88 27.72
N SER A 8 -22.16 25.01 26.67
CA SER A 8 -21.57 23.85 26.00
C SER A 8 -20.60 23.23 27.00
N GLU A 9 -20.92 22.03 27.48
CA GLU A 9 -19.97 21.19 28.20
C GLU A 9 -18.78 20.94 27.25
N GLU A 10 -17.72 21.68 27.43
CA GLU A 10 -16.41 21.32 26.89
C GLU A 10 -16.00 20.00 27.55
N GLN A 11 -16.13 18.90 26.78
CA GLN A 11 -15.53 17.64 27.17
C GLN A 11 -14.04 17.89 27.44
N PRO A 12 -13.49 17.48 28.59
CA PRO A 12 -12.08 17.62 28.88
C PRO A 12 -11.27 16.91 27.80
N GLN A 13 -10.58 17.68 26.96
CA GLN A 13 -9.61 17.16 26.01
C GLN A 13 -8.50 16.51 26.83
N ILE A 14 -8.47 15.18 26.83
CA ILE A 14 -7.36 14.42 27.42
C ILE A 14 -6.12 14.81 26.61
N PRO A 15 -5.12 15.49 27.19
CA PRO A 15 -3.90 15.82 26.48
C PRO A 15 -3.24 14.50 26.10
N ILE A 16 -3.14 14.20 24.80
CA ILE A 16 -2.29 13.11 24.34
C ILE A 16 -0.87 13.53 24.66
N ILE A 17 -0.35 13.00 25.77
CA ILE A 17 1.06 13.16 26.15
C ILE A 17 1.85 12.42 25.07
N ILE A 18 2.37 13.18 24.09
CA ILE A 18 3.38 12.67 23.15
C ILE A 18 4.59 12.34 24.02
N ARG A 19 4.76 11.07 24.35
CA ARG A 19 5.99 10.63 25.01
C ARG A 19 7.16 11.04 24.12
N PRO A 20 8.23 11.64 24.69
CA PRO A 20 9.41 11.95 23.90
C PRO A 20 9.84 10.69 23.17
N SER A 21 10.03 10.81 21.86
CA SER A 21 10.37 9.71 20.98
C SER A 21 11.49 8.88 21.59
N ASP A 22 11.26 7.59 21.78
CA ASP A 22 12.35 6.67 22.10
C ASP A 22 13.50 6.98 21.16
N ASN A 23 14.67 7.25 21.70
CA ASN A 23 15.85 7.56 20.92
C ASN A 23 15.99 6.45 19.87
N PRO A 24 15.92 6.76 18.55
CA PRO A 24 15.99 5.73 17.50
C PRO A 24 17.29 4.91 17.56
N ALA A 25 18.32 5.42 18.24
CA ALA A 25 19.57 4.71 18.52
C ALA A 25 19.45 3.71 19.69
N SER A 26 18.31 3.67 20.41
CA SER A 26 18.09 2.65 21.45
C SER A 26 17.78 1.29 20.80
N ARG A 27 18.17 0.18 21.46
CA ARG A 27 17.85 -1.18 20.97
C ARG A 27 16.35 -1.40 20.77
N SER A 28 15.51 -0.85 21.63
CA SER A 28 14.04 -0.92 21.52
C SER A 28 13.52 -0.13 20.32
N GLY A 29 14.11 1.05 20.02
CA GLY A 29 13.78 1.85 18.84
C GLY A 29 14.12 1.14 17.55
N LEU A 30 15.32 0.58 17.43
CA LEU A 30 15.73 -0.20 16.25
C LEU A 30 14.85 -1.45 16.06
N PHE A 31 14.49 -2.15 17.13
CA PHE A 31 13.62 -3.31 17.03
C PHE A 31 12.25 -2.94 16.46
N ARG A 32 11.63 -1.88 16.96
CA ARG A 32 10.32 -1.42 16.48
C ARG A 32 10.35 -0.88 15.05
N LEU A 33 11.38 -0.11 14.71
CA LEU A 33 11.44 0.58 13.41
C LEU A 33 12.00 -0.28 12.28
N LEU A 34 12.72 -1.36 12.58
CA LEU A 34 13.33 -2.21 11.56
C LEU A 34 12.82 -3.66 11.61
N VAL A 35 12.94 -4.31 12.77
CA VAL A 35 12.71 -5.76 12.86
C VAL A 35 11.23 -6.09 12.65
N ILE A 36 10.31 -5.39 13.31
CA ILE A 36 8.87 -5.68 13.18
C ILE A 36 8.37 -5.38 11.76
N PRO A 37 8.63 -4.20 11.14
CA PRO A 37 8.24 -3.94 9.77
C PRO A 37 8.80 -4.96 8.77
N PHE A 38 10.05 -5.36 8.94
CA PHE A 38 10.68 -6.35 8.07
C PHE A 38 10.10 -7.75 8.26
N ALA A 39 9.77 -8.14 9.50
CA ALA A 39 9.10 -9.42 9.77
C ALA A 39 7.70 -9.48 9.11
N ILE A 40 6.94 -8.36 9.14
CA ILE A 40 5.65 -8.26 8.45
C ILE A 40 5.84 -8.40 6.93
N TYR A 41 6.85 -7.76 6.36
CA TYR A 41 7.20 -7.91 4.95
C TYR A 41 7.54 -9.37 4.60
N CYS A 42 8.38 -10.04 5.38
CA CYS A 42 8.71 -11.45 5.16
C CYS A 42 7.48 -12.36 5.24
N LEU A 43 6.61 -12.14 6.22
CA LEU A 43 5.37 -12.91 6.35
C LEU A 43 4.46 -12.69 5.14
N TRP A 44 4.29 -11.45 4.69
CA TRP A 44 3.52 -11.14 3.51
C TRP A 44 4.11 -11.82 2.25
N MET A 45 5.45 -11.79 2.09
CA MET A 45 6.15 -12.47 1.00
C MET A 45 5.92 -13.98 1.00
N ILE A 46 5.99 -14.62 2.16
CA ILE A 46 5.76 -16.06 2.30
C ILE A 46 4.34 -16.43 1.87
N LEU A 47 3.33 -15.67 2.32
CA LEU A 47 1.94 -15.92 1.92
C LEU A 47 1.70 -15.65 0.44
N THR A 48 2.31 -14.60 -0.11
CA THR A 48 2.24 -14.31 -1.54
C THR A 48 2.89 -15.42 -2.36
N ALA A 49 4.07 -15.91 -1.95
CA ALA A 49 4.73 -17.05 -2.60
C ALA A 49 3.87 -18.31 -2.59
N LEU A 50 3.22 -18.59 -1.47
CA LEU A 50 2.36 -19.77 -1.32
C LEU A 50 1.18 -19.74 -2.32
N PHE A 51 0.53 -18.59 -2.47
CA PHE A 51 -0.67 -18.50 -3.32
C PHE A 51 -0.33 -18.17 -4.78
N GLU A 52 0.50 -17.17 -5.03
CA GLU A 52 0.78 -16.71 -6.40
C GLU A 52 1.91 -17.53 -7.06
N GLY A 53 2.94 -17.90 -6.30
CA GLY A 53 4.06 -18.67 -6.81
C GLY A 53 3.72 -20.14 -7.02
N ASP A 54 3.44 -20.85 -5.95
CA ASP A 54 3.26 -22.31 -5.99
C ASP A 54 1.94 -22.73 -6.66
N HIS A 55 0.84 -22.04 -6.32
CA HIS A 55 -0.49 -22.37 -6.87
C HIS A 55 -0.81 -21.70 -8.20
N ARG A 56 0.08 -20.83 -8.70
CA ARG A 56 -0.13 -20.06 -9.95
C ARG A 56 -1.52 -19.42 -10.02
N LEU A 57 -1.90 -18.76 -8.93
CA LEU A 57 -3.26 -18.25 -8.71
C LEU A 57 -3.78 -17.41 -9.88
N PHE A 58 -2.95 -16.52 -10.42
CA PHE A 58 -3.35 -15.62 -11.51
C PHE A 58 -3.46 -16.32 -12.88
N LEU A 59 -2.75 -17.45 -13.07
CA LEU A 59 -2.88 -18.25 -14.28
C LEU A 59 -4.12 -19.15 -14.24
N ASN A 60 -4.37 -19.78 -13.09
CA ASN A 60 -5.43 -20.77 -12.96
C ASN A 60 -6.78 -20.16 -12.63
N ALA A 61 -6.80 -18.88 -12.21
CA ALA A 61 -8.00 -18.11 -11.86
C ALA A 61 -8.99 -18.86 -10.93
N ASP A 62 -8.46 -19.59 -9.92
CA ASP A 62 -9.31 -20.30 -8.96
C ASP A 62 -10.08 -19.32 -8.07
N PRO A 63 -11.43 -19.28 -8.13
CA PRO A 63 -12.23 -18.32 -7.36
C PRO A 63 -12.03 -18.42 -5.85
N ARG A 64 -11.87 -19.62 -5.31
CA ARG A 64 -11.67 -19.84 -3.85
C ARG A 64 -10.28 -19.36 -3.46
N GLY A 65 -9.27 -19.71 -4.23
CA GLY A 65 -7.89 -19.27 -4.02
C GLY A 65 -7.78 -17.75 -4.03
N ILE A 66 -8.44 -17.05 -4.97
CA ILE A 66 -8.47 -15.58 -5.04
C ILE A 66 -9.02 -14.95 -3.76
N ILE A 67 -10.15 -15.47 -3.24
CA ILE A 67 -10.75 -14.94 -2.01
C ILE A 67 -9.85 -15.20 -0.80
N VAL A 68 -9.34 -16.44 -0.65
CA VAL A 68 -8.48 -16.81 0.48
C VAL A 68 -7.18 -16.00 0.45
N TYR A 69 -6.53 -15.88 -0.70
CA TYR A 69 -5.37 -15.02 -0.90
C TYR A 69 -5.65 -13.57 -0.51
N THR A 70 -6.76 -13.01 -1.01
CA THR A 70 -7.14 -11.63 -0.70
C THR A 70 -7.30 -11.41 0.80
N VAL A 71 -7.95 -12.34 1.50
CA VAL A 71 -8.17 -12.21 2.96
C VAL A 71 -6.84 -12.33 3.72
N PHE A 72 -6.07 -13.38 3.49
CA PHE A 72 -4.90 -13.67 4.32
C PHE A 72 -3.65 -12.87 3.89
N ALA A 73 -3.32 -12.85 2.61
CA ALA A 73 -2.13 -12.16 2.12
C ALA A 73 -2.35 -10.67 1.96
N CYS A 74 -3.48 -10.23 1.35
CA CYS A 74 -3.66 -8.81 1.07
C CYS A 74 -4.24 -8.05 2.27
N ILE A 75 -5.32 -8.55 2.90
CA ILE A 75 -5.99 -7.81 3.98
C ILE A 75 -5.27 -7.99 5.31
N ILE A 76 -5.13 -9.23 5.81
CA ILE A 76 -4.59 -9.45 7.15
C ILE A 76 -3.12 -9.04 7.20
N THR A 77 -2.27 -9.63 6.35
CA THR A 77 -0.83 -9.36 6.39
C THR A 77 -0.42 -8.13 5.61
N GLY A 78 -1.08 -7.83 4.49
CA GLY A 78 -0.76 -6.69 3.64
C GLY A 78 -1.33 -5.35 4.12
N MET A 79 -2.40 -5.33 4.93
CA MET A 79 -3.04 -4.09 5.36
C MET A 79 -3.16 -3.98 6.88
N ILE A 80 -3.76 -4.96 7.57
CA ILE A 80 -4.08 -4.84 9.01
C ILE A 80 -2.80 -4.86 9.86
N LEU A 81 -1.87 -5.79 9.61
CA LEU A 81 -0.60 -5.84 10.35
C LEU A 81 0.25 -4.58 10.13
N PRO A 82 0.44 -4.07 8.88
CA PRO A 82 1.07 -2.77 8.66
C PRO A 82 0.41 -1.63 9.43
N VAL A 83 -0.92 -1.54 9.41
CA VAL A 83 -1.67 -0.51 10.15
C VAL A 83 -1.40 -0.57 11.64
N TYR A 84 -1.39 -1.76 12.22
CA TYR A 84 -1.09 -1.93 13.63
C TYR A 84 0.33 -1.43 13.98
N CYS A 85 1.33 -1.81 13.18
CA CYS A 85 2.71 -1.36 13.37
C CYS A 85 2.87 0.16 13.18
N ILE A 86 2.23 0.73 12.15
CA ILE A 86 2.24 2.17 11.89
C ILE A 86 1.57 2.94 13.03
N ARG A 87 0.46 2.44 13.56
CA ARG A 87 -0.22 3.06 14.71
C ARG A 87 0.71 3.20 15.91
N GLU A 88 1.45 2.15 16.25
CA GLU A 88 2.44 2.20 17.35
C GLU A 88 3.55 3.22 17.06
N SER A 89 4.05 3.27 15.84
CA SER A 89 5.08 4.24 15.42
C SER A 89 4.54 5.68 15.38
N PHE A 90 3.25 5.85 15.12
CA PHE A 90 2.57 7.14 15.19
C PHE A 90 2.43 7.64 16.64
N ILE A 91 2.01 6.76 17.55
CA ILE A 91 1.87 7.09 19.00
C ILE A 91 3.22 7.49 19.59
N THR A 92 4.32 6.87 19.15
CA THR A 92 5.68 7.24 19.61
C THR A 92 6.26 8.47 18.91
N GLY A 93 5.55 9.06 17.93
CA GLY A 93 6.01 10.21 17.15
C GLY A 93 7.12 9.93 16.15
N ALA A 94 7.45 8.64 15.91
CA ALA A 94 8.44 8.24 14.91
C ALA A 94 7.96 8.51 13.48
N VAL A 95 6.66 8.35 13.22
CA VAL A 95 6.01 8.57 11.92
C VAL A 95 4.86 9.56 12.09
N ASN A 96 4.56 10.39 11.09
CA ASN A 96 3.46 11.35 11.10
C ASN A 96 2.41 11.03 10.00
N MET A 97 1.20 11.62 10.13
CA MET A 97 0.09 11.40 9.21
C MET A 97 0.42 11.76 7.75
N PHE A 98 1.24 12.80 7.54
CA PHE A 98 1.65 13.21 6.20
C PHE A 98 2.54 12.17 5.51
N GLN A 99 3.32 11.41 6.29
CA GLN A 99 4.19 10.35 5.77
C GLN A 99 3.40 9.11 5.37
N ILE A 100 2.29 8.82 6.07
CA ILE A 100 1.45 7.64 5.82
C ILE A 100 0.64 7.79 4.53
N GLY A 101 0.21 9.02 4.18
CA GLY A 101 -0.50 9.27 2.92
C GLY A 101 -2.02 9.18 2.99
N PHE A 102 -2.63 9.31 4.19
CA PHE A 102 -4.07 9.50 4.35
C PHE A 102 -4.43 10.99 4.38
N TRP A 103 -4.92 11.48 3.25
CA TRP A 103 -5.27 12.89 3.05
C TRP A 103 -6.78 13.14 3.12
N PRO A 104 -7.22 14.41 3.24
CA PRO A 104 -8.62 14.77 3.08
C PRO A 104 -9.15 14.31 1.72
N VAL A 105 -10.41 13.84 1.71
CA VAL A 105 -11.09 13.24 0.55
C VAL A 105 -10.93 14.06 -0.74
N ARG A 106 -11.02 15.39 -0.66
CA ARG A 106 -10.88 16.25 -1.84
C ARG A 106 -9.52 16.10 -2.54
N ARG A 107 -8.43 16.08 -1.78
CA ARG A 107 -7.08 15.92 -2.35
C ARG A 107 -6.89 14.52 -2.94
N THR A 108 -7.27 13.50 -2.18
CA THR A 108 -7.25 12.10 -2.63
C THR A 108 -8.05 11.91 -3.91
N PHE A 109 -9.25 12.53 -4.03
CA PHE A 109 -10.05 12.45 -5.24
C PHE A 109 -9.29 12.98 -6.47
N TYR A 110 -8.68 14.18 -6.38
CA TYR A 110 -7.90 14.73 -7.51
C TYR A 110 -6.68 13.86 -7.85
N ALA A 111 -5.97 13.36 -6.82
CA ALA A 111 -4.82 12.48 -7.05
C ALA A 111 -5.23 11.19 -7.75
N CYS A 112 -6.30 10.53 -7.28
CA CYS A 112 -6.86 9.33 -7.91
C CYS A 112 -7.35 9.60 -9.33
N PHE A 113 -8.07 10.71 -9.55
CA PHE A 113 -8.59 11.07 -10.88
C PHE A 113 -7.44 11.24 -11.88
N LEU A 114 -6.42 12.03 -11.54
CA LEU A 114 -5.27 12.23 -12.40
C LEU A 114 -4.51 10.93 -12.67
N THR A 115 -4.28 10.13 -11.62
CA THR A 115 -3.57 8.84 -11.76
C THR A 115 -4.35 7.88 -12.65
N THR A 116 -5.67 7.79 -12.47
CA THR A 116 -6.54 6.96 -13.31
C THR A 116 -6.55 7.46 -14.76
N PHE A 117 -6.63 8.78 -14.97
CA PHE A 117 -6.61 9.36 -16.31
C PHE A 117 -5.32 9.03 -17.06
N PHE A 118 -4.16 9.28 -16.45
CA PHE A 118 -2.87 8.94 -17.07
C PHE A 118 -2.65 7.44 -17.23
N GLY A 119 -3.07 6.64 -16.26
CA GLY A 119 -3.03 5.17 -16.35
C GLY A 119 -3.90 4.64 -17.50
N TYR A 120 -5.11 5.21 -17.68
CA TYR A 120 -5.99 4.87 -18.80
C TYR A 120 -5.38 5.29 -20.14
N MET A 121 -4.78 6.46 -20.23
CA MET A 121 -4.06 6.89 -21.44
C MET A 121 -2.91 5.93 -21.77
N ALA A 122 -2.12 5.53 -20.78
CA ALA A 122 -1.06 4.55 -20.97
C ALA A 122 -1.63 3.19 -21.43
N MET A 123 -2.78 2.76 -20.87
CA MET A 123 -3.47 1.57 -21.33
C MET A 123 -3.86 1.66 -22.81
N VAL A 124 -4.48 2.77 -23.24
CA VAL A 124 -4.91 2.94 -24.64
C VAL A 124 -3.73 2.92 -25.60
N LEU A 125 -2.59 3.50 -25.19
CA LEU A 125 -1.42 3.63 -26.08
C LEU A 125 -0.52 2.40 -26.09
N PHE A 126 -0.43 1.66 -24.97
CA PHE A 126 0.60 0.64 -24.75
C PHE A 126 0.05 -0.67 -24.18
N SER A 127 -1.27 -0.93 -24.28
CA SER A 127 -1.88 -2.12 -23.68
C SER A 127 -1.20 -3.42 -24.14
N PRO A 128 -0.74 -4.25 -23.21
CA PRO A 128 -0.19 -5.56 -23.53
C PRO A 128 -1.26 -6.56 -24.00
N PHE A 129 -2.56 -6.24 -23.77
CA PHE A 129 -3.70 -7.04 -24.22
C PHE A 129 -4.26 -6.58 -25.59
N GLY A 130 -3.52 -5.73 -26.32
CA GLY A 130 -3.97 -5.16 -27.58
C GLY A 130 -5.26 -4.35 -27.42
N THR A 131 -6.28 -4.63 -28.23
CA THR A 131 -7.58 -3.94 -28.19
C THR A 131 -8.58 -4.53 -27.20
N ASP A 132 -8.23 -5.63 -26.49
CA ASP A 132 -9.12 -6.27 -25.53
C ASP A 132 -9.12 -5.52 -24.19
N GLN A 133 -9.99 -4.52 -24.11
CA GLN A 133 -10.17 -3.72 -22.91
C GLN A 133 -10.77 -4.52 -21.73
N SER A 134 -11.54 -5.59 -22.03
CA SER A 134 -12.14 -6.42 -20.99
C SER A 134 -11.08 -7.27 -20.28
N ALA A 135 -10.12 -7.80 -21.02
CA ALA A 135 -8.97 -8.52 -20.48
C ALA A 135 -8.10 -7.61 -19.59
N PHE A 136 -7.86 -6.36 -20.04
CA PHE A 136 -7.15 -5.40 -19.23
C PHE A 136 -7.89 -5.07 -17.94
N GLY A 137 -9.20 -4.80 -18.02
CA GLY A 137 -10.05 -4.52 -16.86
C GLY A 137 -10.07 -5.66 -15.84
N TYR A 138 -10.15 -6.89 -16.33
CA TYR A 138 -10.04 -8.11 -15.51
C TYR A 138 -8.69 -8.18 -14.80
N ALA A 139 -7.58 -8.04 -15.53
CA ALA A 139 -6.23 -8.09 -14.99
C ALA A 139 -6.01 -6.97 -13.94
N PHE A 140 -6.49 -5.76 -14.21
CA PHE A 140 -6.43 -4.63 -13.27
C PHE A 140 -7.14 -4.96 -11.96
N LEU A 141 -8.38 -5.46 -12.00
CA LEU A 141 -9.14 -5.80 -10.80
C LEU A 141 -8.56 -6.99 -10.04
N LEU A 142 -8.00 -7.98 -10.75
CA LEU A 142 -7.34 -9.13 -10.17
C LEU A 142 -6.07 -8.73 -9.39
N LEU A 143 -5.30 -7.77 -9.91
CA LEU A 143 -4.06 -7.31 -9.30
C LEU A 143 -4.26 -6.19 -8.27
N LEU A 144 -5.43 -5.54 -8.22
CA LEU A 144 -5.70 -4.44 -7.30
C LEU A 144 -5.47 -4.80 -5.82
N PRO A 145 -5.92 -5.98 -5.29
CA PRO A 145 -5.62 -6.39 -3.92
C PRO A 145 -4.13 -6.47 -3.63
N THR A 146 -3.36 -7.10 -4.52
CA THR A 146 -1.91 -7.22 -4.40
C THR A 146 -1.22 -5.86 -4.46
N ALA A 147 -1.65 -4.97 -5.33
CA ALA A 147 -1.11 -3.61 -5.45
C ALA A 147 -1.33 -2.80 -4.17
N ILE A 148 -2.54 -2.85 -3.58
CA ILE A 148 -2.84 -2.16 -2.32
C ILE A 148 -1.98 -2.72 -1.19
N ALA A 149 -1.87 -4.05 -1.07
CA ALA A 149 -1.01 -4.70 -0.08
C ALA A 149 0.46 -4.30 -0.27
N SER A 150 0.96 -4.30 -1.50
CA SER A 150 2.34 -3.87 -1.83
C SER A 150 2.60 -2.42 -1.41
N VAL A 151 1.65 -1.51 -1.69
CA VAL A 151 1.76 -0.10 -1.28
C VAL A 151 1.82 0.01 0.23
N MET A 152 0.95 -0.69 0.93
CA MET A 152 0.88 -0.65 2.40
C MET A 152 2.14 -1.24 3.05
N VAL A 153 2.66 -2.35 2.55
CA VAL A 153 3.84 -3.02 3.12
C VAL A 153 5.14 -2.33 2.71
N CYS A 154 5.36 -2.09 1.39
CA CYS A 154 6.65 -1.59 0.91
C CYS A 154 6.82 -0.09 1.18
N TRP A 155 5.85 0.75 0.83
CA TRP A 155 6.04 2.22 0.91
C TRP A 155 5.47 2.82 2.18
N VAL A 156 4.25 2.43 2.60
CA VAL A 156 3.64 3.00 3.79
C VAL A 156 4.29 2.45 5.07
N LEU A 157 4.50 1.14 5.18
CA LEU A 157 5.16 0.56 6.35
C LEU A 157 6.68 0.75 6.26
N LEU A 158 7.36 0.01 5.38
CA LEU A 158 8.83 0.00 5.33
C LEU A 158 9.41 1.36 4.96
N GLY A 159 8.84 2.03 3.95
CA GLY A 159 9.35 3.32 3.47
C GLY A 159 9.33 4.40 4.54
N THR A 160 8.23 4.52 5.31
CA THR A 160 8.14 5.51 6.38
C THR A 160 9.04 5.18 7.57
N HIS A 161 9.20 3.89 7.89
CA HIS A 161 10.09 3.46 8.96
C HIS A 161 11.56 3.66 8.61
N VAL A 162 11.96 3.37 7.37
CA VAL A 162 13.32 3.69 6.87
C VAL A 162 13.57 5.20 6.91
N GLN A 163 12.59 6.01 6.50
CA GLN A 163 12.71 7.48 6.65
C GLN A 163 12.87 7.92 8.11
N ALA A 164 12.16 7.30 9.04
CA ALA A 164 12.30 7.59 10.46
C ALA A 164 13.69 7.24 10.99
N LEU A 165 14.27 6.12 10.56
CA LEU A 165 15.62 5.69 10.94
C LEU A 165 16.72 6.66 10.43
N VAL A 166 16.55 7.19 9.21
CA VAL A 166 17.55 8.04 8.54
C VAL A 166 17.26 9.53 8.73
N ARG A 167 16.28 9.90 9.55
CA ARG A 167 15.84 11.29 9.76
C ARG A 167 16.99 12.23 10.16
N GLY A 168 17.98 11.75 10.92
CA GLY A 168 19.15 12.52 11.33
C GLY A 168 20.04 13.01 10.17
N GLY A 169 19.97 12.38 9.00
CA GLY A 169 20.70 12.78 7.77
C GLY A 169 19.97 13.85 6.93
N GLY A 170 18.82 14.34 7.38
CA GLY A 170 18.02 15.33 6.66
C GLY A 170 16.94 14.73 5.75
N THR A 171 16.04 15.61 5.29
CA THR A 171 14.82 15.19 4.56
C THR A 171 15.15 14.52 3.22
N VAL A 172 16.09 15.07 2.46
CA VAL A 172 16.44 14.54 1.11
C VAL A 172 17.04 13.15 1.23
N LEU A 173 18.00 12.95 2.15
CA LEU A 173 18.63 11.66 2.37
C LEU A 173 17.61 10.61 2.86
N SER A 174 16.69 11.01 3.75
CA SER A 174 15.66 10.09 4.27
C SER A 174 14.67 9.65 3.19
N ILE A 175 14.26 10.56 2.28
CA ILE A 175 13.40 10.22 1.14
C ILE A 175 14.16 9.32 0.16
N ALA A 176 15.41 9.66 -0.19
CA ALA A 176 16.21 8.86 -1.10
C ALA A 176 16.44 7.44 -0.57
N ALA A 177 16.82 7.29 0.69
CA ALA A 177 17.00 5.99 1.34
C ALA A 177 15.68 5.20 1.38
N GLY A 178 14.56 5.84 1.77
CA GLY A 178 13.25 5.22 1.75
C GLY A 178 12.88 4.73 0.35
N SER A 179 13.09 5.55 -0.67
CA SER A 179 12.77 5.21 -2.07
C SER A 179 13.61 4.04 -2.59
N LEU A 180 14.92 4.07 -2.40
CA LEU A 180 15.82 3.04 -2.91
C LEU A 180 15.59 1.69 -2.22
N ILE A 181 15.49 1.69 -0.89
CA ILE A 181 15.29 0.44 -0.13
C ILE A 181 13.93 -0.17 -0.47
N THR A 182 12.87 0.63 -0.52
CA THR A 182 11.53 0.10 -0.83
C THR A 182 11.40 -0.35 -2.28
N ALA A 183 12.02 0.34 -3.24
CA ALA A 183 12.07 -0.09 -4.63
C ALA A 183 12.81 -1.43 -4.78
N TRP A 184 13.91 -1.60 -4.07
CA TRP A 184 14.66 -2.85 -4.04
C TRP A 184 13.86 -3.98 -3.42
N LEU A 185 13.23 -3.75 -2.26
CA LEU A 185 12.37 -4.75 -1.61
C LEU A 185 11.17 -5.10 -2.49
N PHE A 186 10.55 -4.12 -3.14
CA PHE A 186 9.48 -4.38 -4.10
C PHE A 186 9.97 -5.19 -5.31
N CYS A 187 11.18 -4.93 -5.82
CA CYS A 187 11.79 -5.73 -6.89
C CYS A 187 11.95 -7.21 -6.47
N ILE A 188 12.32 -7.48 -5.22
CA ILE A 188 12.43 -8.84 -4.68
C ILE A 188 11.06 -9.56 -4.70
N THR A 189 9.94 -8.83 -4.59
CA THR A 189 8.61 -9.46 -4.68
C THR A 189 8.36 -10.13 -6.02
N SER A 190 9.08 -9.73 -7.09
CA SER A 190 8.98 -10.38 -8.39
C SER A 190 9.26 -11.88 -8.35
N ILE A 191 10.08 -12.32 -7.38
CA ILE A 191 10.42 -13.74 -7.20
C ILE A 191 9.21 -14.54 -6.74
N VAL A 192 8.33 -13.95 -5.95
CA VAL A 192 7.13 -14.62 -5.43
C VAL A 192 5.92 -14.48 -6.34
N HIS A 193 5.84 -13.40 -7.13
CA HIS A 193 4.78 -13.19 -8.13
C HIS A 193 5.02 -13.99 -9.41
N SER A 194 6.23 -14.56 -9.59
CA SER A 194 6.64 -15.17 -10.84
C SER A 194 7.22 -16.57 -10.61
N PRO A 195 6.79 -17.59 -11.36
CA PRO A 195 7.55 -18.83 -11.43
C PRO A 195 8.99 -18.52 -11.89
N PRO A 196 10.00 -19.18 -11.32
CA PRO A 196 11.42 -18.78 -11.47
C PRO A 196 12.03 -18.95 -12.87
N VAL A 197 11.25 -19.33 -13.85
CA VAL A 197 11.76 -19.80 -15.16
C VAL A 197 12.33 -18.68 -16.06
N HIS A 198 11.97 -17.40 -15.85
CA HIS A 198 12.49 -16.28 -16.66
C HIS A 198 12.69 -15.01 -15.81
N LEU A 199 13.66 -15.07 -14.88
CA LEU A 199 13.86 -14.03 -13.87
C LEU A 199 14.29 -12.66 -14.43
N GLN A 200 15.15 -12.60 -15.45
CA GLN A 200 15.80 -11.35 -15.83
C GLN A 200 14.86 -10.24 -16.35
N PRO A 201 13.97 -10.45 -17.35
CA PRO A 201 13.13 -9.35 -17.82
C PRO A 201 12.10 -8.89 -16.79
N ALA A 202 11.60 -9.81 -15.96
CA ALA A 202 10.67 -9.48 -14.90
C ALA A 202 11.31 -8.64 -13.78
N LEU A 203 12.52 -8.98 -13.36
CA LEU A 203 13.26 -8.21 -12.34
C LEU A 203 13.45 -6.75 -12.76
N VAL A 204 13.82 -6.51 -14.04
CA VAL A 204 13.97 -5.14 -14.55
C VAL A 204 12.63 -4.40 -14.53
N GLY A 205 11.55 -5.04 -15.00
CA GLY A 205 10.21 -4.45 -14.97
C GLY A 205 9.75 -4.08 -13.55
N PHE A 206 9.93 -4.99 -12.60
CA PHE A 206 9.61 -4.74 -11.18
C PHE A 206 10.52 -3.68 -10.54
N LEU A 207 11.80 -3.63 -10.89
CA LEU A 207 12.71 -2.60 -10.39
C LEU A 207 12.30 -1.21 -10.89
N VAL A 208 12.02 -1.08 -12.18
CA VAL A 208 11.57 0.17 -12.78
C VAL A 208 10.23 0.60 -12.18
N LEU A 209 9.28 -0.33 -12.07
CA LEU A 209 8.00 -0.06 -11.43
C LEU A 209 8.18 0.33 -9.96
N GLY A 210 9.02 -0.38 -9.21
CA GLY A 210 9.30 -0.10 -7.80
C GLY A 210 9.91 1.29 -7.59
N LEU A 211 10.86 1.71 -8.44
CA LEU A 211 11.45 3.05 -8.40
C LEU A 211 10.42 4.12 -8.77
N ALA A 212 9.66 3.92 -9.84
CA ALA A 212 8.61 4.85 -10.25
C ALA A 212 7.53 4.99 -9.17
N ALA A 213 7.08 3.88 -8.58
CA ALA A 213 6.10 3.88 -7.50
C ALA A 213 6.64 4.54 -6.22
N ALA A 214 7.92 4.33 -5.89
CA ALA A 214 8.56 4.99 -4.76
C ALA A 214 8.60 6.51 -4.96
N VAL A 215 9.08 6.98 -6.11
CA VAL A 215 9.10 8.40 -6.45
C VAL A 215 7.70 8.99 -6.43
N PHE A 216 6.73 8.30 -7.04
CA PHE A 216 5.34 8.73 -7.07
C PHE A 216 4.75 8.82 -5.66
N PHE A 217 4.87 7.75 -4.84
CA PHE A 217 4.35 7.74 -3.48
C PHE A 217 4.97 8.84 -2.61
N PHE A 218 6.29 8.99 -2.64
CA PHE A 218 6.96 10.01 -1.82
C PHE A 218 6.73 11.44 -2.29
N ALA A 219 6.39 11.64 -3.57
CA ALA A 219 6.01 12.96 -4.10
C ALA A 219 4.54 13.29 -3.79
N VAL A 220 3.62 12.35 -4.07
CA VAL A 220 2.17 12.58 -3.94
C VAL A 220 1.70 12.33 -2.51
N ARG A 221 2.31 11.35 -1.82
CA ARG A 221 1.93 10.95 -0.45
C ARG A 221 0.45 10.56 -0.32
N ASP A 222 -0.09 9.85 -1.30
CA ASP A 222 -1.48 9.40 -1.30
C ASP A 222 -1.52 7.90 -1.59
N ILE A 223 -2.10 7.13 -0.66
CA ILE A 223 -2.15 5.67 -0.74
C ILE A 223 -3.04 5.21 -1.89
N TYR A 224 -4.18 5.85 -2.09
CA TYR A 224 -5.13 5.45 -3.12
C TYR A 224 -4.55 5.68 -4.51
N ALA A 225 -4.00 6.87 -4.75
CA ALA A 225 -3.35 7.19 -6.01
C ALA A 225 -2.15 6.27 -6.27
N ALA A 226 -1.31 6.00 -5.24
CA ALA A 226 -0.20 5.07 -5.36
C ALA A 226 -0.66 3.64 -5.66
N SER A 227 -1.75 3.18 -5.04
CA SER A 227 -2.34 1.86 -5.32
C SER A 227 -2.83 1.75 -6.75
N ILE A 228 -3.53 2.77 -7.26
CA ILE A 228 -3.95 2.83 -8.67
C ILE A 228 -2.74 2.79 -9.60
N PHE A 229 -1.71 3.61 -9.32
CA PHE A 229 -0.48 3.64 -10.10
C PHE A 229 0.22 2.28 -10.16
N VAL A 230 0.39 1.64 -8.99
CA VAL A 230 1.03 0.30 -8.90
C VAL A 230 0.17 -0.75 -9.58
N THR A 231 -1.17 -0.68 -9.50
CA THR A 231 -2.06 -1.62 -10.19
C THR A 231 -1.89 -1.53 -11.71
N PHE A 232 -1.88 -0.33 -12.28
CA PHE A 232 -1.58 -0.16 -13.70
C PHE A 232 -0.21 -0.76 -14.06
N GLY A 233 0.83 -0.41 -13.28
CA GLY A 233 2.18 -0.92 -13.51
C GLY A 233 2.28 -2.44 -13.44
N LEU A 234 1.67 -3.07 -12.43
CA LEU A 234 1.62 -4.53 -12.31
C LEU A 234 0.87 -5.16 -13.47
N THR A 235 -0.24 -4.55 -13.92
CA THR A 235 -0.99 -5.05 -15.09
C THR A 235 -0.13 -5.07 -16.35
N PHE A 236 0.75 -4.08 -16.53
CA PHE A 236 1.71 -4.10 -17.66
C PHE A 236 2.83 -5.12 -17.48
N VAL A 237 3.40 -5.21 -16.29
CA VAL A 237 4.57 -6.08 -16.02
C VAL A 237 4.19 -7.56 -15.94
N MET A 238 2.94 -7.88 -15.54
CA MET A 238 2.47 -9.24 -15.33
C MET A 238 1.48 -9.73 -16.41
N ALA A 239 1.30 -9.01 -17.50
CA ALA A 239 0.30 -9.32 -18.52
C ALA A 239 0.39 -10.74 -19.07
N ASP A 240 1.60 -11.22 -19.29
CA ASP A 240 1.92 -12.56 -19.82
C ASP A 240 1.68 -13.70 -18.81
N ARG A 241 1.36 -13.34 -17.55
CA ARG A 241 1.19 -14.30 -16.44
C ARG A 241 -0.25 -14.41 -15.96
N ILE A 242 -1.12 -13.60 -16.53
CA ILE A 242 -2.54 -13.59 -16.21
C ILE A 242 -3.28 -14.45 -17.23
N GLY A 243 -3.88 -15.53 -16.75
CA GLY A 243 -4.74 -16.37 -17.58
C GLY A 243 -6.04 -15.65 -17.92
N VAL A 244 -6.22 -15.29 -19.19
CA VAL A 244 -7.45 -14.65 -19.68
C VAL A 244 -8.50 -15.70 -20.07
N SER A 245 -8.09 -16.93 -20.36
CA SER A 245 -8.97 -18.06 -20.70
C SER A 245 -9.67 -18.58 -19.42
N GLY A 246 -11.01 -18.61 -19.44
CA GLY A 246 -11.81 -19.08 -18.29
C GLY A 246 -12.23 -18.00 -17.27
N THR A 247 -12.01 -16.73 -17.59
CA THR A 247 -12.23 -15.58 -16.69
C THR A 247 -13.67 -15.43 -16.19
N GLN A 248 -14.68 -15.87 -16.95
CA GLN A 248 -16.09 -15.66 -16.57
C GLN A 248 -16.45 -16.32 -15.22
N ALA A 249 -15.94 -17.52 -14.94
CA ALA A 249 -16.21 -18.22 -13.69
C ALA A 249 -15.54 -17.55 -12.47
N ALA A 250 -14.40 -16.88 -12.66
CA ALA A 250 -13.66 -16.21 -11.61
C ALA A 250 -14.09 -14.74 -11.37
N MET A 251 -14.83 -14.14 -12.31
CA MET A 251 -15.25 -12.73 -12.23
C MET A 251 -15.90 -12.34 -10.90
N PRO A 252 -16.87 -13.09 -10.34
CA PRO A 252 -17.48 -12.72 -9.06
C PRO A 252 -16.46 -12.67 -7.93
N ALA A 253 -15.49 -13.59 -7.90
CA ALA A 253 -14.43 -13.62 -6.88
C ALA A 253 -13.47 -12.44 -7.04
N VAL A 254 -13.11 -12.08 -8.28
CA VAL A 254 -12.25 -10.94 -8.58
C VAL A 254 -12.92 -9.62 -8.17
N TYR A 255 -14.18 -9.39 -8.55
CA TYR A 255 -14.93 -8.20 -8.13
C TYR A 255 -15.11 -8.15 -6.62
N GLY A 256 -15.48 -9.27 -6.00
CA GLY A 256 -15.64 -9.38 -4.56
C GLY A 256 -14.34 -9.08 -3.81
N SER A 257 -13.22 -9.60 -4.28
CA SER A 257 -11.88 -9.36 -3.72
C SER A 257 -11.45 -7.90 -3.85
N ALA A 258 -11.59 -7.31 -5.02
CA ALA A 258 -11.29 -5.90 -5.26
C ALA A 258 -12.13 -4.99 -4.35
N LEU A 259 -13.46 -5.23 -4.28
CA LEU A 259 -14.36 -4.48 -3.43
C LEU A 259 -14.01 -4.62 -1.94
N LEU A 260 -13.73 -5.82 -1.48
CA LEU A 260 -13.40 -6.10 -0.07
C LEU A 260 -12.14 -5.35 0.36
N VAL A 261 -11.08 -5.35 -0.47
CA VAL A 261 -9.84 -4.64 -0.17
C VAL A 261 -10.04 -3.13 -0.18
N VAL A 262 -10.81 -2.58 -1.12
CA VAL A 262 -11.13 -1.15 -1.17
C VAL A 262 -11.93 -0.72 0.06
N ILE A 263 -12.94 -1.49 0.46
CA ILE A 263 -13.72 -1.21 1.68
C ILE A 263 -12.81 -1.24 2.91
N THR A 264 -11.91 -2.22 2.99
CA THR A 264 -10.94 -2.31 4.09
C THR A 264 -10.02 -1.09 4.13
N LEU A 265 -9.52 -0.64 2.97
CA LEU A 265 -8.68 0.56 2.87
C LEU A 265 -9.43 1.82 3.31
N ILE A 266 -10.70 1.96 2.92
CA ILE A 266 -11.55 3.07 3.36
C ILE A 266 -11.77 3.00 4.89
N GLY A 267 -12.03 1.82 5.44
CA GLY A 267 -12.16 1.61 6.89
C GLY A 267 -10.89 2.03 7.65
N ILE A 268 -9.72 1.65 7.15
CA ILE A 268 -8.42 2.07 7.72
C ILE A 268 -8.25 3.59 7.64
N HIS A 269 -8.59 4.21 6.51
CA HIS A 269 -8.53 5.66 6.34
C HIS A 269 -9.41 6.37 7.36
N LEU A 270 -10.67 5.95 7.48
CA LEU A 270 -11.61 6.52 8.46
C LEU A 270 -11.10 6.34 9.90
N TYR A 271 -10.53 5.19 10.22
CA TYR A 271 -9.92 4.93 11.53
C TYR A 271 -8.80 5.94 11.84
N PHE A 272 -7.86 6.17 10.90
CA PHE A 272 -6.77 7.13 11.11
C PHE A 272 -7.27 8.57 11.20
N VAL A 273 -8.16 8.99 10.31
CA VAL A 273 -8.72 10.35 10.31
C VAL A 273 -9.50 10.62 11.59
N ARG A 274 -10.29 9.66 12.07
CA ARG A 274 -11.09 9.82 13.29
C ARG A 274 -10.22 9.90 14.55
N ASN A 275 -9.20 9.05 14.68
CA ASN A 275 -8.47 8.91 15.93
C ASN A 275 -7.24 9.83 16.02
N PHE A 276 -6.67 10.29 14.89
CA PHE A 276 -5.39 11.00 14.89
C PHE A 276 -5.43 12.40 14.26
N ARG A 277 -6.58 12.85 13.74
CA ARG A 277 -6.72 14.17 13.13
C ARG A 277 -6.65 15.34 14.12
N THR A 278 -6.89 15.08 15.41
CA THR A 278 -6.95 16.09 16.45
C THR A 278 -5.59 16.51 17.04
N VAL A 279 -4.51 15.89 16.60
CA VAL A 279 -3.16 16.30 17.04
C VAL A 279 -2.76 17.55 16.24
N LYS A 280 -3.13 18.74 16.72
CA LYS A 280 -2.51 20.00 16.28
C LYS A 280 -1.04 19.91 16.66
N LEU A 281 -0.15 19.85 15.67
CA LEU A 281 1.27 20.07 15.93
C LEU A 281 1.43 21.48 16.51
N PRO A 282 2.18 21.67 17.61
CA PRO A 282 2.57 22.99 18.03
C PRO A 282 3.32 23.67 16.87
N ALA A 283 2.96 24.94 16.61
CA ALA A 283 3.54 25.76 15.57
C ALA A 283 5.05 25.97 15.79
#